data_aca7cb259b38c2a7bfbad96ed521eee8
#
_entry.id   aca7cb259b38c2a7bfbad96ed521eee8
#
_cell.length_a   1.000
_cell.length_b   1.000
_cell.length_c   1.000
_cell.angle_alpha   90.00
_cell.angle_beta   90.00
_cell.angle_gamma   90.00
#
_symmetry.space_group_name_H-M   'P 1'
#
loop_
_entity.id
_entity.type
_entity.pdbx_description
1 polymer ?
#
loop_
_entity_poly.entity_id
_entity_poly.type
_entity_poly.pdbx_seq_one_letter_code
_entity_poly.pdbx_strand_id
1 'polypeptide(L)'
;MKSTTHVSRLTVVGALALLLLAPAAPAFPPAPHHVVYGTIRDELGTPLAAGSATVVFETTSGVVLTTSLVQGVEPGVNYSLVIPMDAGVTADLYKATALKPTVPFTMKVKIGGVNYLPIQMQGQFAQLGKPGEKTRIDLTLGADTDGDGLPDAWERALIAA
;
A
#
# COMPACT_ATOMS: atom_id res chain seq x y z
N MET A 1 46.94 -53.19 15.35
CA MET A 1 45.69 -52.41 15.42
C MET A 1 46.01 -50.92 15.37
N LYS A 2 46.09 -50.33 14.18
CA LYS A 2 46.23 -48.87 13.96
C LYS A 2 45.63 -48.57 12.63
N SER A 3 44.31 -48.29 12.58
CA SER A 3 43.66 -47.73 11.36
C SER A 3 42.25 -47.29 11.66
N THR A 4 42.04 -46.28 12.48
CA THR A 4 40.70 -45.72 12.67
C THR A 4 40.67 -44.19 12.80
N THR A 5 41.81 -43.49 12.75
CA THR A 5 41.88 -42.05 12.99
C THR A 5 41.91 -41.18 11.72
N HIS A 6 42.15 -41.73 10.54
CA HIS A 6 42.25 -40.94 9.30
C HIS A 6 40.92 -40.70 8.61
N VAL A 7 39.94 -41.60 8.74
CA VAL A 7 38.62 -41.47 8.08
C VAL A 7 37.79 -40.32 8.69
N SER A 8 37.88 -40.14 10.01
CA SER A 8 37.13 -39.11 10.72
C SER A 8 37.54 -37.68 10.38
N ARG A 9 38.84 -37.47 10.10
CA ARG A 9 39.33 -36.11 9.75
C ARG A 9 39.00 -35.70 8.33
N LEU A 10 38.96 -36.62 7.40
CA LEU A 10 38.59 -36.31 6.00
C LEU A 10 37.13 -35.96 5.87
N THR A 11 36.23 -36.62 6.62
CA THR A 11 34.80 -36.36 6.61
C THR A 11 34.46 -34.98 7.19
N VAL A 12 35.16 -34.56 8.25
CA VAL A 12 34.94 -33.24 8.87
C VAL A 12 35.43 -32.11 7.98
N VAL A 13 36.56 -32.26 7.31
CA VAL A 13 37.09 -31.26 6.37
C VAL A 13 36.21 -31.14 5.14
N GLY A 14 35.66 -32.24 4.61
CA GLY A 14 34.70 -32.22 3.48
C GLY A 14 33.40 -31.55 3.83
N ALA A 15 32.86 -31.77 5.04
CA ALA A 15 31.62 -31.10 5.49
C ALA A 15 31.82 -29.60 5.73
N LEU A 16 32.98 -29.19 6.25
CA LEU A 16 33.31 -27.79 6.46
C LEU A 16 33.52 -27.04 5.13
N ALA A 17 34.11 -27.67 4.13
CA ALA A 17 34.30 -27.10 2.80
C ALA A 17 32.97 -26.94 2.04
N LEU A 18 31.99 -27.81 2.25
CA LEU A 18 30.66 -27.70 1.66
C LEU A 18 29.85 -26.52 2.23
N LEU A 19 30.02 -26.20 3.51
CA LEU A 19 29.38 -25.05 4.15
C LEU A 19 29.91 -23.70 3.62
N LEU A 20 31.17 -23.66 3.17
CA LEU A 20 31.80 -22.44 2.66
C LEU A 20 31.42 -22.13 1.19
N LEU A 21 30.78 -23.07 0.50
CA LEU A 21 30.33 -22.97 -0.87
C LEU A 21 28.84 -22.60 -0.99
N ALA A 22 28.13 -22.32 0.13
CA ALA A 22 26.79 -21.82 0.07
C ALA A 22 26.80 -20.45 -0.66
N PRO A 23 26.12 -20.31 -1.81
CA PRO A 23 26.05 -19.02 -2.47
C PRO A 23 25.42 -18.03 -1.49
N ALA A 24 26.14 -16.94 -1.19
CA ALA A 24 25.55 -15.82 -0.48
C ALA A 24 24.45 -15.26 -1.38
N ALA A 25 23.19 -15.56 -1.05
CA ALA A 25 22.08 -14.93 -1.72
C ALA A 25 22.20 -13.42 -1.49
N PRO A 26 22.23 -12.58 -2.55
CA PRO A 26 22.29 -11.14 -2.38
C PRO A 26 21.00 -10.71 -1.69
N ALA A 27 21.08 -10.38 -0.42
CA ALA A 27 19.99 -9.79 0.33
C ALA A 27 19.95 -8.29 -0.02
N PHE A 28 19.17 -7.89 -1.02
CA PHE A 28 18.89 -6.49 -1.27
C PHE A 28 17.95 -5.99 -0.16
N PRO A 29 18.28 -4.86 0.50
CA PRO A 29 17.36 -4.27 1.43
C PRO A 29 16.07 -3.87 0.69
N PRO A 30 14.88 -4.02 1.31
CA PRO A 30 13.65 -3.55 0.73
C PRO A 30 13.73 -2.04 0.48
N ALA A 31 13.13 -1.57 -0.60
CA ALA A 31 13.03 -0.14 -0.86
C ALA A 31 12.22 0.55 0.25
N PRO A 32 12.46 1.84 0.56
CA PRO A 32 11.63 2.59 1.47
C PRO A 32 10.16 2.55 1.03
N HIS A 33 9.24 2.45 1.99
CA HIS A 33 7.82 2.45 1.69
C HIS A 33 7.39 3.78 1.06
N HIS A 34 6.42 3.72 0.14
CA HIS A 34 5.65 4.88 -0.28
C HIS A 34 4.47 5.07 0.68
N VAL A 35 4.08 6.31 0.96
CA VAL A 35 2.94 6.60 1.83
C VAL A 35 1.89 7.40 1.07
N VAL A 36 0.67 6.87 0.99
CA VAL A 36 -0.51 7.59 0.53
C VAL A 36 -1.31 8.01 1.74
N TYR A 37 -1.63 9.30 1.86
CA TYR A 37 -2.33 9.87 3.00
C TYR A 37 -3.28 10.98 2.56
N GLY A 38 -4.22 11.34 3.43
CA GLY A 38 -5.14 12.43 3.13
C GLY A 38 -6.37 12.46 4.04
N THR A 39 -7.40 13.14 3.58
CA THR A 39 -8.68 13.24 4.27
C THR A 39 -9.77 12.54 3.47
N ILE A 40 -10.57 11.73 4.15
CA ILE A 40 -11.83 11.21 3.61
C ILE A 40 -12.97 12.00 4.22
N ARG A 41 -13.83 12.53 3.36
CA ARG A 41 -14.98 13.37 3.73
C ARG A 41 -16.26 12.75 3.19
N ASP A 42 -17.37 13.09 3.83
CA ASP A 42 -18.70 12.86 3.28
C ASP A 42 -19.02 13.87 2.15
N GLU A 43 -20.20 13.73 1.56
CA GLU A 43 -20.70 14.58 0.48
C GLU A 43 -20.88 16.06 0.88
N LEU A 44 -20.96 16.37 2.17
CA LEU A 44 -21.05 17.72 2.70
C LEU A 44 -19.68 18.32 3.07
N GLY A 45 -18.60 17.57 2.82
CA GLY A 45 -17.24 17.99 3.12
C GLY A 45 -16.80 17.73 4.56
N THR A 46 -17.61 17.03 5.39
CA THR A 46 -17.27 16.70 6.76
C THR A 46 -16.31 15.51 6.83
N PRO A 47 -15.13 15.64 7.48
CA PRO A 47 -14.23 14.52 7.63
C PRO A 47 -14.87 13.34 8.37
N LEU A 48 -14.70 12.13 7.86
CA LEU A 48 -15.17 10.92 8.53
C LEU A 48 -14.40 10.66 9.85
N ALA A 49 -15.12 10.14 10.86
CA ALA A 49 -14.54 9.84 12.15
C ALA A 49 -13.57 8.64 12.09
N ALA A 50 -12.61 8.61 13.01
CA ALA A 50 -11.70 7.46 13.16
C ALA A 50 -12.48 6.16 13.41
N GLY A 51 -12.03 5.08 12.79
CA GLY A 51 -12.64 3.76 12.93
C GLY A 51 -13.97 3.57 12.20
N SER A 52 -14.57 4.61 11.61
CA SER A 52 -15.86 4.50 10.91
C SER A 52 -15.76 3.83 9.54
N ALA A 53 -14.56 3.82 8.95
CA ALA A 53 -14.33 3.30 7.60
C ALA A 53 -12.93 2.71 7.44
N THR A 54 -12.77 1.94 6.37
CA THR A 54 -11.50 1.37 5.92
C THR A 54 -11.21 1.83 4.49
N VAL A 55 -10.03 2.37 4.27
CA VAL A 55 -9.53 2.68 2.92
C VAL A 55 -9.02 1.40 2.28
N VAL A 56 -9.40 1.15 1.07
CA VAL A 56 -8.96 0.02 0.24
C VAL A 56 -8.24 0.58 -0.97
N PHE A 57 -6.98 0.22 -1.11
CA PHE A 57 -6.13 0.51 -2.25
C PHE A 57 -5.98 -0.77 -3.05
N GLU A 58 -6.26 -0.72 -4.34
CA GLU A 58 -6.25 -1.89 -5.21
C GLU A 58 -5.50 -1.57 -6.50
N THR A 59 -4.57 -2.43 -6.88
CA THR A 59 -3.84 -2.32 -8.15
C THR A 59 -4.49 -3.15 -9.24
N THR A 60 -4.21 -2.83 -10.49
CA THR A 60 -4.64 -3.63 -11.65
C THR A 60 -4.08 -5.06 -11.64
N SER A 61 -2.98 -5.30 -10.92
CA SER A 61 -2.40 -6.64 -10.72
C SER A 61 -3.06 -7.44 -9.59
N GLY A 62 -4.08 -6.88 -8.92
CA GLY A 62 -4.83 -7.56 -7.84
C GLY A 62 -4.19 -7.45 -6.46
N VAL A 63 -3.16 -6.62 -6.26
CA VAL A 63 -2.64 -6.35 -4.91
C VAL A 63 -3.61 -5.43 -4.18
N VAL A 64 -4.07 -5.86 -3.01
CA VAL A 64 -5.00 -5.11 -2.16
C VAL A 64 -4.31 -4.76 -0.84
N LEU A 65 -4.29 -3.46 -0.52
CA LEU A 65 -3.79 -2.93 0.75
C LEU A 65 -4.91 -2.15 1.44
N THR A 66 -4.95 -2.17 2.76
CA THR A 66 -5.99 -1.51 3.53
C THR A 66 -5.43 -0.73 4.72
N THR A 67 -6.11 0.34 5.10
CA THR A 67 -5.87 1.07 6.34
C THR A 67 -7.18 1.58 6.93
N SER A 68 -7.28 1.61 8.24
CA SER A 68 -8.43 2.21 8.94
C SER A 68 -8.26 3.73 9.07
N LEU A 69 -9.37 4.43 9.23
CA LEU A 69 -9.33 5.85 9.57
C LEU A 69 -8.77 6.04 10.99
N VAL A 70 -7.90 7.04 11.13
CA VAL A 70 -7.24 7.42 12.38
C VAL A 70 -7.44 8.91 12.65
N GLN A 71 -7.30 9.32 13.91
CA GLN A 71 -7.30 10.74 14.27
C GLN A 71 -5.90 11.19 14.71
N GLY A 72 -5.62 12.47 14.51
CA GLY A 72 -4.49 13.13 15.17
C GLY A 72 -3.12 12.88 14.58
N VAL A 73 -3.02 12.29 13.39
CA VAL A 73 -1.70 12.09 12.73
C VAL A 73 -1.13 13.44 12.29
N GLU A 74 -1.93 14.22 11.57
CA GLU A 74 -1.63 15.59 11.14
C GLU A 74 -2.96 16.36 10.97
N PRO A 75 -2.98 17.70 11.09
CA PRO A 75 -4.18 18.48 10.81
C PRO A 75 -4.71 18.22 9.38
N GLY A 76 -5.99 17.88 9.27
CA GLY A 76 -6.62 17.58 7.97
C GLY A 76 -6.15 16.27 7.35
N VAL A 77 -5.74 15.28 8.15
CA VAL A 77 -5.42 13.92 7.72
C VAL A 77 -6.17 12.94 8.61
N ASN A 78 -6.97 12.05 8.01
CA ASN A 78 -7.66 10.98 8.74
C ASN A 78 -7.35 9.58 8.21
N TYR A 79 -6.47 9.43 7.23
CA TYR A 79 -5.91 8.13 6.86
C TYR A 79 -4.46 8.23 6.41
N SER A 80 -3.72 7.15 6.56
CA SER A 80 -2.37 6.97 6.08
C SER A 80 -2.17 5.50 5.72
N LEU A 81 -1.79 5.22 4.48
CA LEU A 81 -1.55 3.89 3.96
C LEU A 81 -0.08 3.74 3.60
N VAL A 82 0.58 2.77 4.21
CA VAL A 82 1.97 2.42 3.92
C VAL A 82 2.00 1.35 2.82
N ILE A 83 2.66 1.66 1.72
CA ILE A 83 2.75 0.81 0.54
C ILE A 83 4.16 0.25 0.44
N PRO A 84 4.36 -1.07 0.54
CA PRO A 84 5.65 -1.70 0.31
C PRO A 84 6.09 -1.46 -1.14
N MET A 85 7.28 -0.93 -1.33
CA MET A 85 7.82 -0.64 -2.66
C MET A 85 8.97 -1.58 -2.99
N ASP A 86 9.06 -1.96 -4.26
CA ASP A 86 10.18 -2.69 -4.82
C ASP A 86 11.06 -1.72 -5.64
N ALA A 87 12.36 -1.77 -5.41
CA ALA A 87 13.31 -0.92 -6.13
C ALA A 87 13.52 -1.33 -7.59
N GLY A 88 13.01 -2.51 -8.00
CA GLY A 88 13.17 -3.03 -9.35
C GLY A 88 14.60 -3.48 -9.69
N VAL A 89 15.41 -3.77 -8.68
CA VAL A 89 16.82 -4.20 -8.85
C VAL A 89 16.90 -5.64 -9.36
N THR A 90 15.90 -6.47 -9.01
CA THR A 90 15.77 -7.85 -9.47
C THR A 90 14.51 -8.03 -10.32
N ALA A 91 14.45 -9.08 -11.13
CA ALA A 91 13.28 -9.42 -11.91
C ALA A 91 12.08 -9.75 -11.02
N ASP A 92 12.33 -10.48 -9.92
CA ASP A 92 11.33 -10.89 -8.96
C ASP A 92 11.13 -9.83 -7.87
N LEU A 93 9.88 -9.70 -7.39
CA LEU A 93 9.56 -8.85 -6.26
C LEU A 93 10.10 -9.47 -4.96
N TYR A 94 10.69 -8.65 -4.09
CA TYR A 94 11.15 -9.13 -2.77
C TYR A 94 9.98 -9.60 -1.86
N LYS A 95 8.76 -9.17 -2.17
CA LYS A 95 7.52 -9.51 -1.46
C LYS A 95 6.35 -9.44 -2.44
N ALA A 96 5.43 -10.40 -2.37
CA ALA A 96 4.28 -10.48 -3.28
C ALA A 96 3.38 -9.24 -3.28
N THR A 97 3.35 -8.48 -2.17
CA THR A 97 2.59 -7.22 -2.04
C THR A 97 3.44 -5.99 -2.31
N ALA A 98 4.72 -6.12 -2.68
CA ALA A 98 5.55 -4.99 -3.04
C ALA A 98 5.18 -4.46 -4.43
N LEU A 99 5.15 -3.15 -4.59
CA LEU A 99 4.75 -2.49 -5.82
C LEU A 99 5.94 -1.79 -6.47
N LYS A 100 5.97 -1.78 -7.79
CA LYS A 100 6.91 -0.95 -8.56
C LYS A 100 6.36 0.46 -8.68
N PRO A 101 7.22 1.49 -8.82
CA PRO A 101 6.78 2.84 -9.14
C PRO A 101 5.88 2.86 -10.39
N THR A 102 4.98 3.83 -10.46
CA THR A 102 4.06 4.04 -11.60
C THR A 102 2.97 2.98 -11.83
N VAL A 103 2.76 2.07 -10.89
CA VAL A 103 1.65 1.11 -10.97
C VAL A 103 0.31 1.85 -10.88
N PRO A 104 -0.62 1.62 -11.83
CA PRO A 104 -1.98 2.15 -11.72
C PRO A 104 -2.73 1.53 -10.55
N PHE A 105 -3.53 2.32 -9.87
CA PHE A 105 -4.32 1.89 -8.73
C PHE A 105 -5.69 2.57 -8.68
N THR A 106 -6.59 1.99 -7.93
CA THR A 106 -7.88 2.55 -7.55
C THR A 106 -7.99 2.63 -6.04
N MET A 107 -8.78 3.56 -5.54
CA MET A 107 -9.09 3.67 -4.12
C MET A 107 -10.60 3.53 -3.91
N LYS A 108 -10.96 2.78 -2.87
CA LYS A 108 -12.33 2.58 -2.41
C LYS A 108 -12.36 2.83 -0.91
N VAL A 109 -13.52 3.17 -0.39
CA VAL A 109 -13.73 3.32 1.05
C VAL A 109 -14.83 2.35 1.48
N LYS A 110 -14.53 1.50 2.45
CA LYS A 110 -15.48 0.51 2.97
C LYS A 110 -16.08 1.02 4.27
N ILE A 111 -17.41 1.16 4.31
CA ILE A 111 -18.19 1.60 5.46
C ILE A 111 -19.25 0.54 5.74
N GLY A 112 -19.31 0.02 6.94
CA GLY A 112 -20.31 -0.99 7.34
C GLY A 112 -20.31 -2.24 6.43
N GLY A 113 -19.17 -2.58 5.80
CA GLY A 113 -19.08 -3.71 4.88
C GLY A 113 -19.34 -3.37 3.41
N VAL A 114 -19.88 -2.21 3.09
CA VAL A 114 -20.18 -1.74 1.73
C VAL A 114 -19.01 -0.93 1.17
N ASN A 115 -18.65 -1.16 -0.10
CA ASN A 115 -17.61 -0.40 -0.79
C ASN A 115 -18.22 0.83 -1.48
N TYR A 116 -17.64 1.98 -1.22
CA TYR A 116 -17.95 3.25 -1.87
C TYR A 116 -16.79 3.66 -2.77
N LEU A 117 -17.09 4.03 -3.99
CA LEU A 117 -16.14 4.72 -4.86
C LEU A 117 -16.18 6.20 -4.51
N PRO A 118 -15.02 6.86 -4.40
CA PRO A 118 -15.00 8.31 -4.26
C PRO A 118 -15.62 8.96 -5.50
N ILE A 119 -16.53 9.90 -5.30
CA ILE A 119 -17.08 10.76 -6.36
C ILE A 119 -16.10 11.87 -6.75
N GLN A 120 -15.20 12.21 -5.84
CA GLN A 120 -14.12 13.17 -6.07
C GLN A 120 -12.82 12.66 -5.45
N MET A 121 -11.73 12.73 -6.22
CA MET A 121 -10.36 12.53 -5.75
C MET A 121 -9.54 13.77 -6.06
N GLN A 122 -8.86 14.31 -5.05
CA GLN A 122 -7.98 15.47 -5.19
C GLN A 122 -6.55 15.06 -4.83
N GLY A 123 -5.58 15.43 -5.68
CA GLY A 123 -4.17 15.10 -5.53
C GLY A 123 -3.58 14.35 -6.74
N GLN A 124 -2.43 13.75 -6.55
CA GLN A 124 -1.80 12.91 -7.59
C GLN A 124 -2.21 11.46 -7.40
N PHE A 125 -3.07 10.95 -8.25
CA PHE A 125 -3.62 9.59 -8.15
C PHE A 125 -3.51 8.75 -9.44
N ALA A 126 -2.94 9.30 -10.51
CA ALA A 126 -2.81 8.56 -11.78
C ALA A 126 -1.81 7.41 -11.68
N GLN A 127 -0.80 7.56 -10.86
CA GLN A 127 0.28 6.60 -10.71
C GLN A 127 0.84 6.64 -9.29
N LEU A 128 1.27 5.48 -8.80
CA LEU A 128 2.01 5.39 -7.54
C LEU A 128 3.37 6.10 -7.69
N GLY A 129 3.76 6.88 -6.68
CA GLY A 129 5.05 7.56 -6.62
C GLY A 129 6.23 6.63 -6.37
N LYS A 130 7.40 7.21 -6.17
CA LYS A 130 8.65 6.48 -5.95
C LYS A 130 8.78 5.98 -4.50
N PRO A 131 9.69 5.02 -4.25
CA PRO A 131 10.05 4.62 -2.90
C PRO A 131 10.49 5.82 -2.04
N GLY A 132 10.00 5.88 -0.81
CA GLY A 132 10.31 6.94 0.14
C GLY A 132 9.52 8.25 -0.02
N GLU A 133 8.73 8.37 -1.07
CA GLU A 133 7.86 9.52 -1.27
C GLU A 133 6.54 9.41 -0.50
N LYS A 134 5.89 10.56 -0.32
CA LYS A 134 4.54 10.67 0.24
C LYS A 134 3.63 11.37 -0.75
N THR A 135 2.46 10.79 -1.00
CA THR A 135 1.45 11.37 -1.89
C THR A 135 0.18 11.67 -1.11
N ARG A 136 -0.30 12.91 -1.18
CA ARG A 136 -1.59 13.29 -0.59
C ARG A 136 -2.71 13.06 -1.60
N ILE A 137 -3.75 12.34 -1.18
CA ILE A 137 -4.96 12.10 -1.94
C ILE A 137 -6.16 12.31 -1.00
N ASP A 138 -6.92 13.36 -1.24
CA ASP A 138 -8.16 13.61 -0.50
C ASP A 138 -9.33 12.99 -1.26
N LEU A 139 -10.24 12.33 -0.55
CA LEU A 139 -11.38 11.62 -1.10
C LEU A 139 -12.68 12.20 -0.57
N THR A 140 -13.63 12.48 -1.47
CA THR A 140 -15.01 12.84 -1.11
C THR A 140 -15.91 11.66 -1.48
N LEU A 141 -16.72 11.20 -0.52
CA LEU A 141 -17.70 10.14 -0.71
C LEU A 141 -19.08 10.76 -0.80
N GLY A 142 -19.94 10.23 -1.67
CA GLY A 142 -21.33 10.66 -1.78
C GLY A 142 -22.06 9.83 -2.79
N ALA A 143 -23.38 10.02 -2.88
CA ALA A 143 -24.16 9.56 -4.00
C ALA A 143 -24.01 10.58 -5.14
N ASP A 144 -23.86 10.08 -6.36
CA ASP A 144 -23.85 10.81 -7.61
C ASP A 144 -24.75 10.00 -8.54
N THR A 145 -26.05 10.38 -8.57
CA THR A 145 -27.08 9.55 -9.21
C THR A 145 -27.04 9.64 -10.72
N ASP A 146 -26.65 10.79 -11.26
CA ASP A 146 -26.61 11.04 -12.72
C ASP A 146 -25.20 10.89 -13.31
N GLY A 147 -24.16 10.79 -12.47
CA GLY A 147 -22.78 10.51 -12.88
C GLY A 147 -22.05 11.73 -13.45
N ASP A 148 -22.47 12.94 -13.11
CA ASP A 148 -21.86 14.20 -13.58
C ASP A 148 -20.63 14.62 -12.74
N GLY A 149 -20.37 13.93 -11.61
CA GLY A 149 -19.26 14.19 -10.70
C GLY A 149 -19.57 15.20 -9.60
N LEU A 150 -20.81 15.67 -9.49
CA LEU A 150 -21.31 16.46 -8.37
C LEU A 150 -22.07 15.56 -7.41
N PRO A 151 -21.84 15.65 -6.09
CA PRO A 151 -22.65 14.93 -5.13
C PRO A 151 -24.12 15.40 -5.15
N ASP A 152 -25.06 14.45 -5.14
CA ASP A 152 -26.50 14.73 -5.03
C ASP A 152 -26.85 15.70 -3.90
N ALA A 153 -26.12 15.66 -2.78
CA ALA A 153 -26.31 16.58 -1.67
C ALA A 153 -25.95 18.02 -2.02
N TRP A 154 -24.92 18.22 -2.82
CA TRP A 154 -24.53 19.55 -3.29
C TRP A 154 -25.54 20.10 -4.28
N GLU A 155 -26.01 19.28 -5.21
CA GLU A 155 -27.06 19.68 -6.16
C GLU A 155 -28.34 20.11 -5.44
N ARG A 156 -28.80 19.31 -4.47
CA ARG A 156 -29.95 19.67 -3.64
C ARG A 156 -29.74 20.97 -2.86
N ALA A 157 -28.54 21.23 -2.35
CA ALA A 157 -28.24 22.45 -1.63
C ALA A 157 -28.23 23.70 -2.57
N LEU A 158 -27.72 23.53 -3.80
CA LEU A 158 -27.71 24.62 -4.81
C LEU A 158 -29.13 24.96 -5.31
N ILE A 159 -30.01 23.97 -5.44
CA ILE A 159 -31.39 24.17 -5.86
C ILE A 159 -32.22 24.85 -4.75
N ALA A 160 -31.87 24.63 -3.49
CA ALA A 160 -32.58 25.15 -2.32
C ALA A 160 -32.15 26.59 -1.92
N ALA A 161 -31.09 27.14 -2.52
CA ALA A 161 -30.53 28.46 -2.24
C ALA A 161 -31.11 29.54 -3.13
#